data_a5b58f64b88171ef3799a90ceb1f3816
#
_entry.id   a5b58f64b88171ef3799a90ceb1f3816
#
_cell.length_a   1.000
_cell.length_b   1.000
_cell.length_c   1.000
_cell.angle_alpha   90.00
_cell.angle_beta   90.00
_cell.angle_gamma   90.00
#
_symmetry.space_group_name_H-M   'P 1'
#
loop_
_entity.id
_entity.type
_entity.pdbx_description
1 polymer ?
#
loop_
_entity_poly.entity_id
_entity_poly.type
_entity_poly.pdbx_seq_one_letter_code
_entity_poly.pdbx_strand_id
1 'polypeptide(L)'
;YMTAILIHEAGDVEKVAESIKECKRMNIAVLPPSANQSQEKFTLIKGAGKDGGDVIRFGLNSIKNFGDGTARAIIEERKNGQFKSLSDFLSRVKDRSLNKKSLESLIKAGGMDEFEDRTKMYGNLDRLLEYNKEKAKTGNNQDSLFFGFANHDEVRLDPVAPMAAQERLAWEKELLGLYISGHPLDKYKAMLDKRPINIVTVKAKAMKEFEATNKVKEEMVVIGALIEEVRVIMTKKNEAMAFVRIVDLTGTMETV
;
A
#
# COMPACT_ATOMS: atom_id res chain seq x y z
N TYR A 1 -3.62 3.71 21.16
CA TYR A 1 -4.60 4.70 20.74
C TYR A 1 -4.69 4.81 19.22
N MET A 2 -3.65 5.29 18.50
CA MET A 2 -3.68 5.47 17.04
C MET A 2 -4.01 4.19 16.26
N THR A 3 -3.50 3.03 16.70
CA THR A 3 -3.86 1.76 16.08
C THR A 3 -5.37 1.46 16.16
N ALA A 4 -6.02 1.80 17.28
CA ALA A 4 -7.46 1.60 17.44
C ALA A 4 -8.27 2.54 16.52
N ILE A 5 -7.82 3.79 16.33
CA ILE A 5 -8.42 4.72 15.38
C ILE A 5 -8.31 4.17 13.96
N LEU A 6 -7.11 3.77 13.53
CA LEU A 6 -6.89 3.20 12.20
C LEU A 6 -7.72 1.92 11.94
N ILE A 7 -7.92 1.09 12.98
CA ILE A 7 -8.81 -0.09 12.87
C ILE A 7 -10.27 0.34 12.70
N HIS A 8 -10.71 1.38 13.40
CA HIS A 8 -12.08 1.88 13.32
C HIS A 8 -12.36 2.55 11.97
N GLU A 9 -11.38 3.27 11.44
CA GLU A 9 -11.46 3.99 10.18
C GLU A 9 -11.12 3.11 8.96
N ALA A 10 -10.73 1.84 9.18
CA ALA A 10 -10.42 0.91 8.11
C ALA A 10 -11.63 0.76 7.15
N GLY A 11 -11.42 1.13 5.88
CA GLY A 11 -12.48 1.21 4.86
C GLY A 11 -12.77 2.62 4.37
N ASP A 12 -12.44 3.65 5.15
CA ASP A 12 -12.47 5.05 4.74
C ASP A 12 -11.03 5.54 4.48
N VAL A 13 -10.63 5.55 3.22
CA VAL A 13 -9.26 5.87 2.81
C VAL A 13 -8.85 7.28 3.24
N GLU A 14 -9.78 8.24 3.23
CA GLU A 14 -9.49 9.63 3.57
C GLU A 14 -9.19 9.77 5.07
N LYS A 15 -10.00 9.15 5.92
CA LYS A 15 -9.77 9.14 7.38
C LYS A 15 -8.49 8.38 7.74
N VAL A 16 -8.24 7.23 7.11
CA VAL A 16 -6.99 6.49 7.29
C VAL A 16 -5.79 7.37 6.91
N ALA A 17 -5.88 8.14 5.81
CA ALA A 17 -4.82 9.07 5.40
C ALA A 17 -4.56 10.17 6.45
N GLU A 18 -5.64 10.77 6.99
CA GLU A 18 -5.54 11.78 8.04
C GLU A 18 -4.91 11.20 9.32
N SER A 19 -5.36 10.02 9.74
CA SER A 19 -4.82 9.32 10.91
C SER A 19 -3.35 8.93 10.73
N ILE A 20 -2.92 8.52 9.53
CA ILE A 20 -1.51 8.24 9.24
C ILE A 20 -0.67 9.53 9.28
N LYS A 21 -1.21 10.65 8.77
CA LYS A 21 -0.55 11.95 8.88
C LYS A 21 -0.36 12.37 10.36
N GLU A 22 -1.37 12.11 11.18
CA GLU A 22 -1.26 12.36 12.62
C GLU A 22 -0.25 11.43 13.29
N CYS A 23 -0.21 10.14 12.93
CA CYS A 23 0.84 9.22 13.36
C CYS A 23 2.24 9.78 13.05
N LYS A 24 2.44 10.26 11.81
CA LYS A 24 3.71 10.87 11.40
C LYS A 24 4.06 12.11 12.23
N ARG A 25 3.08 12.97 12.54
CA ARG A 25 3.26 14.13 13.41
C ARG A 25 3.67 13.74 14.83
N MET A 26 3.14 12.61 15.32
CA MET A 26 3.46 12.00 16.63
C MET A 26 4.75 11.16 16.61
N ASN A 27 5.49 11.15 15.52
CA ASN A 27 6.67 10.30 15.30
C ASN A 27 6.39 8.79 15.42
N ILE A 28 5.17 8.37 15.10
CA ILE A 28 4.76 6.97 15.03
C ILE A 28 4.89 6.50 13.58
N ALA A 29 5.79 5.57 13.32
CA ALA A 29 5.94 5.00 11.98
C ALA A 29 4.78 4.08 11.64
N VAL A 30 4.21 4.26 10.45
CA VAL A 30 3.21 3.34 9.87
C VAL A 30 3.86 2.61 8.72
N LEU A 31 3.95 1.28 8.82
CA LEU A 31 4.69 0.43 7.90
C LEU A 31 3.74 -0.30 6.93
N PRO A 32 4.20 -0.62 5.71
CA PRO A 32 3.41 -1.39 4.74
C PRO A 32 3.06 -2.79 5.27
N PRO A 33 2.14 -3.53 4.63
CA PRO A 33 1.88 -4.92 4.99
C PRO A 33 3.15 -5.79 4.97
N SER A 34 3.15 -6.89 5.71
CA SER A 34 4.20 -7.90 5.69
C SER A 34 3.58 -9.28 5.93
N ALA A 35 3.97 -10.27 5.13
CA ALA A 35 3.54 -11.65 5.31
C ALA A 35 3.92 -12.19 6.69
N ASN A 36 5.07 -11.79 7.23
CA ASN A 36 5.56 -12.25 8.52
C ASN A 36 5.05 -11.47 9.74
N GLN A 37 4.56 -10.23 9.56
CA GLN A 37 4.26 -9.39 10.72
C GLN A 37 2.83 -8.87 10.78
N SER A 38 2.14 -8.73 9.62
CA SER A 38 0.78 -8.21 9.60
C SER A 38 -0.22 -9.20 10.20
N GLN A 39 -1.19 -8.69 10.94
CA GLN A 39 -2.43 -9.40 11.26
C GLN A 39 -3.52 -9.05 10.22
N GLU A 40 -4.75 -9.48 10.45
CA GLU A 40 -5.88 -9.13 9.59
C GLU A 40 -6.08 -7.60 9.50
N LYS A 41 -5.97 -6.90 10.64
CA LYS A 41 -6.17 -5.45 10.78
C LYS A 41 -4.86 -4.74 11.13
N PHE A 42 -4.89 -3.41 11.16
CA PHE A 42 -3.77 -2.62 11.67
C PHE A 42 -3.28 -3.16 13.01
N THR A 43 -1.98 -3.28 13.17
CA THR A 43 -1.37 -3.94 14.32
C THR A 43 -0.24 -3.11 14.90
N LEU A 44 -0.21 -3.00 16.22
CA LEU A 44 0.91 -2.41 16.94
C LEU A 44 2.04 -3.44 17.03
N ILE A 45 3.22 -3.07 16.55
CA ILE A 45 4.45 -3.85 16.72
C ILE A 45 5.34 -3.10 17.72
N LYS A 46 5.54 -3.70 18.89
CA LYS A 46 6.34 -3.10 19.96
C LYS A 46 7.83 -3.17 19.64
N GLY A 47 8.54 -2.08 19.88
CA GLY A 47 9.98 -2.02 19.78
C GLY A 47 10.55 -2.18 18.37
N ALA A 48 9.74 -2.10 17.31
CA ALA A 48 10.16 -2.31 15.93
C ALA A 48 10.57 -1.02 15.19
N GLY A 49 10.47 0.12 15.85
CA GLY A 49 10.91 1.41 15.30
C GLY A 49 12.43 1.57 15.33
N LYS A 50 12.96 2.48 14.53
CA LYS A 50 14.40 2.75 14.41
C LYS A 50 15.06 3.10 15.76
N ASP A 51 14.31 3.74 16.65
CA ASP A 51 14.78 4.14 17.99
C ASP A 51 14.24 3.22 19.09
N GLY A 52 13.83 1.99 18.74
CA GLY A 52 13.20 1.05 19.69
C GLY A 52 11.76 1.42 20.05
N GLY A 53 11.17 2.42 19.40
CA GLY A 53 9.77 2.80 19.58
C GLY A 53 8.79 1.82 18.96
N ASP A 54 7.52 1.99 19.27
CA ASP A 54 6.45 1.20 18.70
C ASP A 54 6.09 1.69 17.29
N VAL A 55 5.72 0.77 16.40
CA VAL A 55 5.26 1.09 15.05
C VAL A 55 3.89 0.47 14.79
N ILE A 56 3.16 1.04 13.85
CA ILE A 56 1.89 0.47 13.39
C ILE A 56 2.12 -0.17 12.02
N ARG A 57 1.61 -1.37 11.83
CA ARG A 57 1.70 -2.07 10.55
C ARG A 57 0.32 -2.23 9.93
N PHE A 58 0.23 -2.04 8.62
CA PHE A 58 -0.97 -2.33 7.85
C PHE A 58 -1.39 -3.79 8.00
N GLY A 59 -2.70 -4.01 8.12
CA GLY A 59 -3.28 -5.34 8.10
C GLY A 59 -3.36 -5.93 6.70
N LEU A 60 -3.38 -7.26 6.59
CA LEU A 60 -3.52 -7.94 5.29
C LEU A 60 -4.87 -7.65 4.63
N ASN A 61 -5.94 -7.51 5.41
CA ASN A 61 -7.28 -7.19 4.89
C ASN A 61 -7.43 -5.73 4.42
N SER A 62 -6.44 -4.89 4.69
CA SER A 62 -6.39 -3.52 4.13
C SER A 62 -5.93 -3.51 2.67
N ILE A 63 -5.42 -4.63 2.15
CA ILE A 63 -4.98 -4.75 0.77
C ILE A 63 -6.20 -4.99 -0.13
N LYS A 64 -6.44 -4.10 -1.08
CA LYS A 64 -7.52 -4.25 -2.05
C LYS A 64 -7.35 -5.55 -2.87
N ASN A 65 -8.44 -6.24 -3.13
CA ASN A 65 -8.45 -7.52 -3.83
C ASN A 65 -7.75 -8.69 -3.10
N PHE A 66 -7.45 -8.53 -1.81
CA PHE A 66 -6.86 -9.56 -0.98
C PHE A 66 -7.94 -10.12 -0.03
N GLY A 67 -8.28 -11.38 -0.18
CA GLY A 67 -9.41 -11.98 0.53
C GLY A 67 -9.07 -12.35 1.98
N ASP A 68 -10.06 -12.28 2.87
CA ASP A 68 -9.95 -12.66 4.29
C ASP A 68 -9.42 -14.09 4.47
N GLY A 69 -9.83 -15.03 3.60
CA GLY A 69 -9.36 -16.41 3.64
C GLY A 69 -7.86 -16.52 3.45
N THR A 70 -7.30 -15.81 2.48
CA THR A 70 -5.85 -15.78 2.22
C THR A 70 -5.10 -15.16 3.41
N ALA A 71 -5.62 -14.05 3.95
CA ALA A 71 -5.02 -13.41 5.12
C ALA A 71 -4.95 -14.37 6.32
N ARG A 72 -6.05 -15.06 6.61
CA ARG A 72 -6.11 -16.05 7.70
C ARG A 72 -5.15 -17.21 7.46
N ALA A 73 -5.11 -17.76 6.24
CA ALA A 73 -4.20 -18.85 5.90
C ALA A 73 -2.73 -18.47 6.15
N ILE A 74 -2.31 -17.27 5.76
CA ILE A 74 -0.96 -16.76 6.02
C ILE A 74 -0.70 -16.63 7.53
N ILE A 75 -1.65 -16.05 8.27
CA ILE A 75 -1.51 -15.81 9.70
C ILE A 75 -1.45 -17.14 10.47
N GLU A 76 -2.29 -18.11 10.11
CA GLU A 76 -2.30 -19.44 10.75
C GLU A 76 -1.01 -20.20 10.44
N GLU A 77 -0.59 -20.24 9.16
CA GLU A 77 0.62 -20.95 8.77
C GLU A 77 1.88 -20.36 9.42
N ARG A 78 1.91 -19.05 9.62
CA ARG A 78 3.00 -18.36 10.32
C ARG A 78 3.16 -18.77 11.81
N LYS A 79 2.13 -19.34 12.44
CA LYS A 79 2.24 -19.90 13.81
C LYS A 79 3.22 -21.05 13.89
N ASN A 80 3.45 -21.76 12.77
CA ASN A 80 4.44 -22.81 12.64
C ASN A 80 5.88 -22.26 12.44
N GLY A 81 6.08 -20.96 12.60
CA GLY A 81 7.33 -20.23 12.39
C GLY A 81 7.23 -19.23 11.25
N GLN A 82 8.02 -18.16 11.33
CA GLN A 82 8.08 -17.15 10.27
C GLN A 82 8.52 -17.76 8.95
N PHE A 83 8.05 -17.19 7.84
CA PHE A 83 8.51 -17.56 6.50
C PHE A 83 9.94 -17.06 6.31
N LYS A 84 10.83 -17.98 5.95
CA LYS A 84 12.27 -17.70 5.82
C LYS A 84 12.67 -17.21 4.43
N SER A 85 11.89 -17.57 3.41
CA SER A 85 12.14 -17.22 2.02
C SER A 85 10.84 -17.20 1.21
N LEU A 86 10.92 -16.70 -0.02
CA LEU A 86 9.82 -16.75 -0.98
C LEU A 86 9.36 -18.19 -1.25
N SER A 87 10.31 -19.12 -1.40
CA SER A 87 10.03 -20.54 -1.62
C SER A 87 9.36 -21.19 -0.41
N ASP A 88 9.79 -20.84 0.81
CA ASP A 88 9.16 -21.30 2.05
C ASP A 88 7.72 -20.79 2.15
N PHE A 89 7.47 -19.50 1.89
CA PHE A 89 6.13 -18.93 1.85
C PHE A 89 5.23 -19.67 0.85
N LEU A 90 5.68 -19.83 -0.40
CA LEU A 90 4.90 -20.45 -1.46
C LEU A 90 4.66 -21.95 -1.24
N SER A 91 5.56 -22.65 -0.54
CA SER A 91 5.40 -24.08 -0.24
C SER A 91 4.43 -24.34 0.90
N ARG A 92 4.36 -23.41 1.87
CA ARG A 92 3.56 -23.55 3.08
C ARG A 92 2.15 -22.98 2.93
N VAL A 93 1.99 -21.83 2.27
CA VAL A 93 0.68 -21.21 2.03
C VAL A 93 -0.01 -21.90 0.85
N LYS A 94 -0.78 -22.94 1.15
CA LYS A 94 -1.46 -23.80 0.16
C LYS A 94 -2.94 -23.49 -0.01
N ASP A 95 -3.39 -22.35 0.48
CA ASP A 95 -4.79 -21.97 0.40
C ASP A 95 -5.20 -21.74 -1.07
N ARG A 96 -6.37 -22.28 -1.44
CA ARG A 96 -6.97 -22.03 -2.77
C ARG A 96 -7.25 -20.57 -3.04
N SER A 97 -7.33 -19.75 -1.97
CA SER A 97 -7.50 -18.30 -2.06
C SER A 97 -6.24 -17.60 -2.55
N LEU A 98 -5.05 -18.21 -2.47
CA LEU A 98 -3.80 -17.66 -3.05
C LEU A 98 -3.81 -17.83 -4.57
N ASN A 99 -4.73 -17.13 -5.21
CA ASN A 99 -4.86 -17.05 -6.66
C ASN A 99 -3.95 -15.94 -7.24
N LYS A 100 -3.90 -15.83 -8.57
CA LYS A 100 -3.08 -14.84 -9.27
C LYS A 100 -3.33 -13.42 -8.75
N LYS A 101 -4.59 -13.04 -8.58
CA LYS A 101 -4.97 -11.68 -8.15
C LYS A 101 -4.56 -11.39 -6.72
N SER A 102 -4.72 -12.34 -5.79
CA SER A 102 -4.31 -12.15 -4.39
C SER A 102 -2.79 -12.11 -4.24
N LEU A 103 -2.05 -13.00 -4.93
CA LEU A 103 -0.59 -12.98 -4.91
C LEU A 103 -0.04 -11.69 -5.52
N GLU A 104 -0.58 -11.26 -6.67
CA GLU A 104 -0.25 -9.99 -7.30
C GLU A 104 -0.48 -8.81 -6.34
N SER A 105 -1.65 -8.76 -5.70
CA SER A 105 -1.98 -7.68 -4.75
C SER A 105 -1.04 -7.66 -3.55
N LEU A 106 -0.67 -8.83 -3.01
CA LEU A 106 0.26 -8.94 -1.88
C LEU A 106 1.66 -8.45 -2.27
N ILE A 107 2.16 -8.83 -3.45
CA ILE A 107 3.45 -8.38 -3.98
C ILE A 107 3.44 -6.87 -4.19
N LYS A 108 2.47 -6.34 -4.94
CA LYS A 108 2.38 -4.92 -5.26
C LYS A 108 2.21 -4.03 -4.03
N ALA A 109 1.47 -4.51 -3.01
CA ALA A 109 1.33 -3.81 -1.73
C ALA A 109 2.60 -3.84 -0.85
N GLY A 110 3.61 -4.60 -1.23
CA GLY A 110 4.86 -4.75 -0.49
C GLY A 110 4.81 -5.76 0.63
N GLY A 111 3.77 -6.59 0.67
CA GLY A 111 3.60 -7.61 1.70
C GLY A 111 4.67 -8.70 1.71
N MET A 112 5.50 -8.77 0.68
CA MET A 112 6.55 -9.77 0.49
C MET A 112 7.95 -9.17 0.28
N ASP A 113 8.13 -7.87 0.51
CA ASP A 113 9.42 -7.15 0.30
C ASP A 113 10.59 -7.70 1.12
N GLU A 114 10.30 -8.44 2.18
CA GLU A 114 11.31 -9.10 3.00
C GLU A 114 11.94 -10.31 2.32
N PHE A 115 11.32 -10.86 1.27
CA PHE A 115 11.81 -12.05 0.58
C PHE A 115 12.57 -11.71 -0.70
N GLU A 116 12.05 -10.78 -1.51
CA GLU A 116 12.64 -10.41 -2.80
C GLU A 116 12.10 -9.05 -3.29
N ASP A 117 12.73 -8.46 -4.30
CA ASP A 117 12.26 -7.23 -4.94
C ASP A 117 10.89 -7.40 -5.59
N ARG A 118 9.98 -6.43 -5.37
CA ARG A 118 8.60 -6.43 -5.90
C ARG A 118 8.55 -6.60 -7.42
N THR A 119 9.44 -5.91 -8.13
CA THR A 119 9.48 -5.94 -9.60
C THR A 119 9.82 -7.31 -10.10
N LYS A 120 10.81 -7.94 -9.46
CA LYS A 120 11.28 -9.27 -9.81
C LYS A 120 10.21 -10.32 -9.50
N MET A 121 9.55 -10.24 -8.35
CA MET A 121 8.42 -11.12 -8.01
C MET A 121 7.26 -10.93 -8.97
N TYR A 122 6.87 -9.69 -9.28
CA TYR A 122 5.76 -9.39 -10.17
C TYR A 122 6.01 -9.89 -11.60
N GLY A 123 7.22 -9.67 -12.14
CA GLY A 123 7.58 -10.16 -13.47
C GLY A 123 7.64 -11.68 -13.59
N ASN A 124 7.72 -12.40 -12.47
CA ASN A 124 7.72 -13.86 -12.40
C ASN A 124 6.43 -14.45 -11.82
N LEU A 125 5.33 -13.70 -11.80
CA LEU A 125 4.10 -14.06 -11.09
C LEU A 125 3.55 -15.44 -11.50
N ASP A 126 3.54 -15.76 -12.79
CA ASP A 126 3.04 -17.06 -13.29
C ASP A 126 3.92 -18.21 -12.81
N ARG A 127 5.26 -18.04 -12.80
CA ARG A 127 6.20 -19.02 -12.26
C ARG A 127 6.02 -19.24 -10.75
N LEU A 128 5.75 -18.17 -9.99
CA LEU A 128 5.46 -18.30 -8.55
C LEU A 128 4.19 -19.12 -8.30
N LEU A 129 3.16 -18.92 -9.11
CA LEU A 129 1.92 -19.68 -9.03
C LEU A 129 2.09 -21.15 -9.45
N GLU A 130 2.87 -21.41 -10.47
CA GLU A 130 3.21 -22.79 -10.88
C GLU A 130 3.94 -23.52 -9.75
N TYR A 131 4.98 -22.90 -9.18
CA TYR A 131 5.71 -23.44 -8.05
C TYR A 131 4.78 -23.75 -6.85
N ASN A 132 3.90 -22.83 -6.49
CA ASN A 132 2.93 -23.03 -5.42
C ASN A 132 2.00 -24.23 -5.70
N LYS A 133 1.50 -24.36 -6.93
CA LYS A 133 0.65 -25.49 -7.35
C LYS A 133 1.39 -26.83 -7.32
N GLU A 134 2.64 -26.87 -7.75
CA GLU A 134 3.48 -28.07 -7.72
C GLU A 134 3.71 -28.55 -6.28
N LYS A 135 4.11 -27.63 -5.38
CA LYS A 135 4.31 -27.94 -3.96
C LYS A 135 3.00 -28.38 -3.26
N ALA A 136 1.86 -27.82 -3.65
CA ALA A 136 0.56 -28.26 -3.14
C ALA A 136 0.20 -29.69 -3.57
N LYS A 137 0.54 -30.10 -4.80
CA LYS A 137 0.32 -31.47 -5.30
C LYS A 137 1.24 -32.49 -4.62
N THR A 138 2.50 -32.14 -4.43
CA THR A 138 3.52 -33.04 -3.84
C THR A 138 3.22 -33.33 -2.37
N GLY A 139 2.62 -32.39 -1.64
CA GLY A 139 2.23 -32.60 -0.23
C GLY A 139 1.07 -33.58 -0.03
N ASN A 140 0.33 -33.94 -1.08
CA ASN A 140 -0.78 -34.90 -1.01
C ASN A 140 -0.44 -36.32 -1.48
N ASN A 141 0.73 -36.54 -2.13
CA ASN A 141 1.16 -37.84 -2.64
C ASN A 141 2.46 -38.24 -1.95
N GLN A 142 2.36 -39.12 -0.96
CA GLN A 142 3.51 -39.77 -0.30
C GLN A 142 4.26 -40.79 -1.21
N ASP A 143 3.81 -41.00 -2.43
CA ASP A 143 4.31 -42.08 -3.33
C ASP A 143 4.94 -41.54 -4.63
N SER A 144 5.77 -40.51 -4.58
CA SER A 144 6.57 -40.18 -5.76
C SER A 144 7.99 -40.73 -5.63
N LEU A 145 8.24 -41.94 -6.19
CA LEU A 145 9.55 -42.59 -6.32
C LEU A 145 10.60 -41.78 -7.11
N PHE A 146 10.22 -40.61 -7.66
CA PHE A 146 11.12 -39.71 -8.41
C PHE A 146 11.64 -38.51 -7.56
N PHE A 147 11.45 -38.54 -6.23
CA PHE A 147 11.84 -37.44 -5.33
C PHE A 147 13.36 -37.23 -5.18
N GLY A 148 14.19 -38.07 -5.79
CA GLY A 148 15.64 -38.09 -5.59
C GLY A 148 16.49 -37.22 -6.52
N PHE A 149 15.93 -36.62 -7.60
CA PHE A 149 16.74 -35.99 -8.64
C PHE A 149 16.42 -34.54 -9.00
N ALA A 150 15.45 -33.91 -8.37
CA ALA A 150 15.15 -32.50 -8.60
C ALA A 150 14.98 -31.75 -7.27
N ASN A 151 16.06 -31.60 -6.51
CA ASN A 151 16.15 -30.68 -5.38
C ASN A 151 16.16 -29.23 -5.91
N HIS A 152 15.03 -28.74 -6.43
CA HIS A 152 14.78 -27.32 -6.57
C HIS A 152 13.94 -26.84 -5.38
N ASP A 153 14.59 -26.78 -4.20
CA ASP A 153 13.95 -26.24 -2.99
C ASP A 153 13.71 -24.72 -3.10
N GLU A 154 14.32 -24.07 -4.07
CA GLU A 154 14.17 -22.64 -4.29
C GLU A 154 13.54 -22.32 -5.65
N VAL A 155 12.54 -21.44 -5.62
CA VAL A 155 11.97 -20.88 -6.85
C VAL A 155 13.00 -19.96 -7.53
N ARG A 156 13.33 -20.26 -8.79
CA ARG A 156 14.24 -19.42 -9.59
C ARG A 156 13.44 -18.34 -10.29
N LEU A 157 13.85 -17.09 -10.09
CA LEU A 157 13.25 -15.93 -10.73
C LEU A 157 14.13 -15.44 -11.87
N ASP A 158 13.52 -15.19 -13.02
CA ASP A 158 14.19 -14.58 -14.16
C ASP A 158 14.53 -13.12 -13.86
N PRO A 159 15.64 -12.61 -14.40
CA PRO A 159 15.96 -11.19 -14.29
C PRO A 159 14.85 -10.34 -14.93
N VAL A 160 14.47 -9.28 -14.26
CA VAL A 160 13.46 -8.30 -14.73
C VAL A 160 14.08 -6.92 -14.65
N ALA A 161 13.77 -6.07 -15.63
CA ALA A 161 14.20 -4.67 -15.60
C ALA A 161 13.65 -3.97 -14.34
N PRO A 162 14.47 -3.18 -13.63
CA PRO A 162 13.99 -2.49 -12.44
C PRO A 162 12.87 -1.51 -12.78
N MET A 163 11.85 -1.51 -11.97
CA MET A 163 10.71 -0.61 -12.08
C MET A 163 11.05 0.79 -11.54
N ALA A 164 10.46 1.82 -12.12
CA ALA A 164 10.56 3.18 -11.60
C ALA A 164 9.91 3.29 -10.21
N ALA A 165 10.53 4.07 -9.31
CA ALA A 165 9.98 4.29 -7.97
C ALA A 165 8.54 4.83 -7.99
N GLN A 166 8.17 5.60 -9.02
CA GLN A 166 6.83 6.13 -9.22
C GLN A 166 5.78 5.03 -9.45
N GLU A 167 6.13 3.96 -10.16
CA GLU A 167 5.22 2.83 -10.39
C GLU A 167 4.97 2.04 -9.11
N ARG A 168 5.99 1.88 -8.25
CA ARG A 168 5.83 1.27 -6.92
C ARG A 168 4.86 2.07 -6.06
N LEU A 169 4.99 3.40 -6.06
CA LEU A 169 4.07 4.29 -5.34
C LEU A 169 2.65 4.23 -5.92
N ALA A 170 2.51 4.12 -7.24
CA ALA A 170 1.21 3.94 -7.88
C ALA A 170 0.53 2.64 -7.43
N TRP A 171 1.28 1.55 -7.29
CA TRP A 171 0.75 0.29 -6.75
C TRP A 171 0.30 0.41 -5.30
N GLU A 172 1.07 1.09 -4.45
CA GLU A 172 0.65 1.34 -3.06
C GLU A 172 -0.65 2.15 -3.03
N LYS A 173 -0.73 3.21 -3.82
CA LYS A 173 -1.95 4.03 -3.92
C LYS A 173 -3.15 3.24 -4.40
N GLU A 174 -2.98 2.38 -5.42
CA GLU A 174 -4.04 1.53 -5.96
C GLU A 174 -4.57 0.53 -4.92
N LEU A 175 -3.65 -0.13 -4.19
CA LEU A 175 -3.98 -1.29 -3.34
C LEU A 175 -4.22 -0.94 -1.88
N LEU A 176 -3.56 0.08 -1.35
CA LEU A 176 -3.67 0.53 0.03
C LEU A 176 -4.42 1.86 0.16
N GLY A 177 -4.70 2.52 -0.98
CA GLY A 177 -5.32 3.83 -1.03
C GLY A 177 -4.38 5.00 -0.73
N LEU A 178 -3.12 4.74 -0.36
CA LEU A 178 -2.16 5.71 0.16
C LEU A 178 -0.76 5.43 -0.36
N TYR A 179 0.08 6.46 -0.38
CA TYR A 179 1.52 6.35 -0.52
C TYR A 179 2.15 6.09 0.86
N ILE A 180 2.81 4.96 1.05
CA ILE A 180 3.39 4.58 2.34
C ILE A 180 4.91 4.66 2.33
N SER A 181 5.56 4.12 1.30
CA SER A 181 7.03 4.09 1.21
C SER A 181 7.65 5.44 0.81
N GLY A 182 6.85 6.40 0.36
CA GLY A 182 7.28 7.74 -0.05
C GLY A 182 6.13 8.50 -0.68
N HIS A 183 6.41 9.68 -1.24
CA HIS A 183 5.42 10.47 -1.98
C HIS A 183 5.97 10.82 -3.39
N PRO A 184 5.16 10.83 -4.45
CA PRO A 184 5.64 11.18 -5.81
C PRO A 184 6.30 12.56 -5.89
N LEU A 185 5.92 13.47 -4.99
CA LEU A 185 6.50 14.82 -4.90
C LEU A 185 7.75 14.92 -4.03
N ASP A 186 8.23 13.83 -3.41
CA ASP A 186 9.41 13.88 -2.52
C ASP A 186 10.65 14.42 -3.24
N LYS A 187 10.83 14.09 -4.52
CA LYS A 187 11.92 14.61 -5.34
C LYS A 187 11.87 16.13 -5.53
N TYR A 188 10.70 16.74 -5.36
CA TYR A 188 10.49 18.19 -5.47
C TYR A 188 10.37 18.88 -4.11
N LYS A 189 10.49 18.15 -3.01
CA LYS A 189 10.27 18.64 -1.66
C LYS A 189 11.06 19.91 -1.36
N ALA A 190 12.37 19.93 -1.67
CA ALA A 190 13.23 21.09 -1.43
C ALA A 190 12.77 22.36 -2.20
N MET A 191 12.09 22.20 -3.33
CA MET A 191 11.51 23.30 -4.11
C MET A 191 10.16 23.72 -3.54
N LEU A 192 9.33 22.75 -3.14
CA LEU A 192 7.99 22.99 -2.61
C LEU A 192 8.04 23.62 -1.22
N ASP A 193 8.97 23.21 -0.36
CA ASP A 193 9.17 23.76 0.99
C ASP A 193 9.56 25.25 0.98
N LYS A 194 10.12 25.76 -0.13
CA LYS A 194 10.42 27.19 -0.31
C LYS A 194 9.18 28.02 -0.66
N ARG A 195 8.06 27.38 -0.99
CA ARG A 195 6.82 28.07 -1.36
C ARG A 195 5.94 28.26 -0.13
N PRO A 196 5.50 29.49 0.19
CA PRO A 196 4.64 29.71 1.37
C PRO A 196 3.22 29.21 1.16
N ILE A 197 2.82 28.99 -0.10
CA ILE A 197 1.46 28.59 -0.48
C ILE A 197 1.43 27.09 -0.78
N ASN A 198 0.57 26.39 -0.05
CA ASN A 198 0.29 24.96 -0.20
C ASN A 198 -1.20 24.71 0.07
N ILE A 199 -1.68 23.47 -0.15
CA ILE A 199 -3.10 23.15 -0.02
C ILE A 199 -3.64 23.44 1.38
N VAL A 200 -2.89 23.13 2.45
CA VAL A 200 -3.32 23.40 3.82
C VAL A 200 -3.46 24.91 4.08
N THR A 201 -2.50 25.72 3.63
CA THR A 201 -2.56 27.18 3.82
C THR A 201 -3.71 27.82 3.04
N VAL A 202 -3.99 27.35 1.83
CA VAL A 202 -5.13 27.84 1.03
C VAL A 202 -6.45 27.49 1.68
N LYS A 203 -6.64 26.24 2.12
CA LYS A 203 -7.84 25.82 2.84
C LYS A 203 -8.04 26.60 4.13
N ALA A 204 -6.98 26.77 4.93
CA ALA A 204 -7.04 27.52 6.18
C ALA A 204 -7.40 29.01 5.97
N LYS A 205 -6.87 29.63 4.90
CA LYS A 205 -7.20 31.00 4.54
C LYS A 205 -8.65 31.13 4.12
N ALA A 206 -9.12 30.28 3.21
CA ALA A 206 -10.50 30.27 2.74
C ALA A 206 -11.51 30.07 3.89
N MET A 207 -11.18 29.16 4.82
CA MET A 207 -12.02 28.87 5.98
C MET A 207 -12.14 30.09 6.92
N LYS A 208 -11.02 30.75 7.24
CA LYS A 208 -11.01 31.97 8.04
C LYS A 208 -11.80 33.12 7.39
N GLU A 209 -11.66 33.30 6.07
CA GLU A 209 -12.41 34.34 5.35
C GLU A 209 -13.91 34.04 5.35
N PHE A 210 -14.29 32.78 5.16
CA PHE A 210 -15.68 32.35 5.21
C PHE A 210 -16.29 32.57 6.60
N GLU A 211 -15.60 32.20 7.66
CA GLU A 211 -16.03 32.43 9.04
C GLU A 211 -16.23 33.93 9.37
N ALA A 212 -15.36 34.77 8.83
CA ALA A 212 -15.40 36.23 9.09
C ALA A 212 -16.46 36.96 8.27
N THR A 213 -16.70 36.56 7.02
CA THR A 213 -17.50 37.36 6.06
C THR A 213 -18.63 36.58 5.39
N ASN A 214 -18.75 35.28 5.68
CA ASN A 214 -19.63 34.33 4.99
C ASN A 214 -19.41 34.32 3.45
N LYS A 215 -18.23 34.72 3.00
CA LYS A 215 -17.79 34.74 1.61
C LYS A 215 -16.29 34.42 1.54
N VAL A 216 -15.86 33.81 0.47
CA VAL A 216 -14.44 33.62 0.14
C VAL A 216 -14.10 34.59 -1.00
N LYS A 217 -13.01 35.34 -0.85
CA LYS A 217 -12.54 36.26 -1.92
C LYS A 217 -11.92 35.46 -3.04
N GLU A 218 -12.21 35.87 -4.26
CA GLU A 218 -11.50 35.34 -5.42
C GLU A 218 -10.05 35.81 -5.39
N GLU A 219 -9.12 34.86 -5.38
CA GLU A 219 -7.69 35.13 -5.42
C GLU A 219 -6.98 34.08 -6.26
N MET A 220 -6.09 34.53 -7.14
CA MET A 220 -5.24 33.64 -7.90
C MET A 220 -4.05 33.21 -7.06
N VAL A 221 -3.91 31.91 -6.86
CA VAL A 221 -2.78 31.30 -6.14
C VAL A 221 -2.06 30.28 -7.01
N VAL A 222 -0.75 30.17 -6.83
CA VAL A 222 0.08 29.18 -7.53
C VAL A 222 0.50 28.10 -6.55
N ILE A 223 0.02 26.86 -6.77
CA ILE A 223 0.30 25.70 -5.93
C ILE A 223 1.10 24.69 -6.76
N GLY A 224 2.14 24.08 -6.15
CA GLY A 224 2.80 22.91 -6.70
C GLY A 224 2.12 21.63 -6.19
N ALA A 225 1.42 20.93 -7.06
CA ALA A 225 0.65 19.75 -6.69
C ALA A 225 0.72 18.66 -7.77
N LEU A 226 0.35 17.43 -7.40
CA LEU A 226 0.13 16.31 -8.30
C LEU A 226 -1.36 16.21 -8.61
N ILE A 227 -1.72 16.00 -9.86
CA ILE A 227 -3.09 15.66 -10.25
C ILE A 227 -3.27 14.16 -10.00
N GLU A 228 -4.16 13.81 -9.08
CA GLU A 228 -4.50 12.41 -8.75
C GLU A 228 -5.64 11.87 -9.60
N GLU A 229 -6.65 12.70 -9.84
CA GLU A 229 -7.86 12.29 -10.55
C GLU A 229 -8.44 13.45 -11.35
N VAL A 230 -8.96 13.13 -12.52
CA VAL A 230 -9.72 14.08 -13.34
C VAL A 230 -11.02 13.41 -13.73
N ARG A 231 -12.14 13.97 -13.30
CA ARG A 231 -13.48 13.49 -13.64
C ARG A 231 -14.21 14.56 -14.44
N VAL A 232 -14.42 14.29 -15.73
CA VAL A 232 -15.16 15.19 -16.62
C VAL A 232 -16.64 14.84 -16.57
N ILE A 233 -17.49 15.85 -16.41
CA ILE A 233 -18.94 15.74 -16.48
C ILE A 233 -19.50 16.77 -17.45
N MET A 234 -20.67 16.48 -18.02
CA MET A 234 -21.41 17.45 -18.81
C MET A 234 -22.41 18.19 -17.93
N THR A 235 -22.35 19.50 -17.94
CA THR A 235 -23.32 20.34 -17.22
C THR A 235 -24.70 20.31 -17.88
N LYS A 236 -25.74 20.78 -17.17
CA LYS A 236 -27.09 20.93 -17.76
C LYS A 236 -27.13 21.82 -19.00
N LYS A 237 -26.13 22.68 -19.18
CA LYS A 237 -25.97 23.55 -20.36
C LYS A 237 -25.16 22.91 -21.50
N ASN A 238 -24.85 21.61 -21.38
CA ASN A 238 -24.04 20.85 -22.33
C ASN A 238 -22.59 21.37 -22.47
N GLU A 239 -22.05 21.95 -21.41
CA GLU A 239 -20.65 22.38 -21.32
C GLU A 239 -19.84 21.36 -20.53
N ALA A 240 -18.61 21.07 -20.94
CA ALA A 240 -17.73 20.17 -20.21
C ALA A 240 -17.18 20.87 -18.95
N MET A 241 -17.30 20.20 -17.81
CA MET A 241 -16.76 20.63 -16.53
C MET A 241 -15.91 19.51 -15.95
N ALA A 242 -14.75 19.82 -15.40
CA ALA A 242 -13.85 18.83 -14.82
C ALA A 242 -13.70 19.04 -13.31
N PHE A 243 -13.93 17.99 -12.54
CA PHE A 243 -13.47 17.91 -11.16
C PHE A 243 -12.06 17.36 -11.15
N VAL A 244 -11.12 18.09 -10.58
CA VAL A 244 -9.72 17.72 -10.53
C VAL A 244 -9.31 17.58 -9.07
N ARG A 245 -8.90 16.37 -8.68
CA ARG A 245 -8.32 16.13 -7.36
C ARG A 245 -6.81 16.34 -7.44
N ILE A 246 -6.32 17.29 -6.66
CA ILE A 246 -4.90 17.60 -6.53
C ILE A 246 -4.39 17.29 -5.15
N VAL A 247 -3.13 16.87 -5.06
CA VAL A 247 -2.46 16.54 -3.80
C VAL A 247 -1.07 17.17 -3.75
N ASP A 248 -0.70 17.69 -2.61
CA ASP A 248 0.66 18.12 -2.31
C ASP A 248 1.19 17.38 -1.06
N LEU A 249 2.37 17.77 -0.56
CA LEU A 249 2.96 17.17 0.64
C LEU A 249 2.17 17.49 1.93
N THR A 250 1.21 18.42 1.87
CA THR A 250 0.46 18.91 3.03
C THR A 250 -0.99 18.44 3.06
N GLY A 251 -1.57 18.10 1.91
CA GLY A 251 -2.96 17.66 1.85
C GLY A 251 -3.49 17.42 0.45
N THR A 252 -4.79 17.19 0.37
CA THR A 252 -5.54 16.95 -0.88
C THR A 252 -6.62 18.03 -1.02
N MET A 253 -6.92 18.45 -2.24
CA MET A 253 -7.98 19.40 -2.55
C MET A 253 -8.67 19.00 -3.86
N GLU A 254 -9.99 19.14 -3.90
CA GLU A 254 -10.76 19.02 -5.14
C GLU A 254 -11.00 20.43 -5.71
N THR A 255 -10.81 20.56 -7.00
CA THR A 255 -10.97 21.80 -7.78
C THR A 255 -11.91 21.55 -8.95
N VAL A 256 -12.55 22.61 -9.44
CA VAL A 256 -13.45 22.56 -10.60
C VAL A 256 -12.89 23.44 -11.70
#